data_c31eb8b1f3391db5a85ae4a7c3d35fe1
#
_entry.id   c31eb8b1f3391db5a85ae4a7c3d35fe1
#
_cell.length_a   1.000
_cell.length_b   1.000
_cell.length_c   1.000
_cell.angle_alpha   90.00
_cell.angle_beta   90.00
_cell.angle_gamma   90.00
#
_symmetry.space_group_name_H-M   'P 1'
#
loop_
_entity.id
_entity.type
_entity.pdbx_description
1 polymer ?
#
loop_
_entity_poly.entity_id
_entity_poly.type
_entity_poly.pdbx_seq_one_letter_code
_entity_poly.pdbx_strand_id
1 'polypeptide(L)'
;MPTMWVDAEGYGYRAMAQHEYETQWPNGMWTYVVDHHRAKEAFTKAMEELADIAPDHALVLAFGSTSNFRYSVFPQYKSNRVKYRKPAGLSDFYFWIRDNWITQSYEGVEGDDVIGINARADYGDVIASLDKDLKTIPGVHIERGGLIDISVYEADHAFYMQVLSGDASDGYPGAPGVGPKRAADILKNAKTAEEMWAATLEAYEKKHLSREYALQMARCARILRAGEYDLDNERPLLWQPPE
;
A
#
# COMPACT_ATOMS: atom_id res chain seq x y z
N MET A 1 -3.69 17.82 -17.01
CA MET A 1 -2.43 17.08 -17.10
C MET A 1 -2.61 15.86 -16.21
N PRO A 2 -2.34 14.66 -16.70
CA PRO A 2 -2.43 13.46 -15.89
C PRO A 2 -1.42 13.50 -14.74
N THR A 3 -1.66 12.71 -13.71
CA THR A 3 -0.84 12.70 -12.48
C THR A 3 -0.12 11.38 -12.35
N MET A 4 1.14 11.42 -11.91
CA MET A 4 1.86 10.27 -11.40
C MET A 4 1.75 10.29 -9.87
N TRP A 5 1.03 9.34 -9.32
CA TRP A 5 0.89 9.14 -7.89
C TRP A 5 2.03 8.27 -7.36
N VAL A 6 2.84 8.83 -6.48
CA VAL A 6 4.07 8.19 -6.00
C VAL A 6 3.92 7.83 -4.52
N ASP A 7 4.25 6.59 -4.17
CA ASP A 7 4.39 6.14 -2.78
C ASP A 7 5.63 6.77 -2.13
N ALA A 8 5.42 7.95 -1.53
CA ALA A 8 6.50 8.72 -0.93
C ALA A 8 7.19 7.99 0.23
N GLU A 9 6.41 7.25 1.04
CA GLU A 9 6.93 6.56 2.22
C GLU A 9 7.83 5.38 1.83
N GLY A 10 7.46 4.61 0.83
CA GLY A 10 8.27 3.51 0.32
C GLY A 10 9.58 3.98 -0.31
N TYR A 11 9.53 4.98 -1.18
CA TYR A 11 10.74 5.55 -1.80
C TYR A 11 11.63 6.25 -0.76
N GLY A 12 11.04 7.02 0.17
CA GLY A 12 11.77 7.70 1.23
C GLY A 12 12.43 6.73 2.19
N TYR A 13 11.72 5.69 2.62
CA TYR A 13 12.27 4.63 3.45
C TYR A 13 13.46 3.95 2.77
N ARG A 14 13.32 3.58 1.48
CA ARG A 14 14.40 2.95 0.71
C ARG A 14 15.62 3.84 0.63
N ALA A 15 15.46 5.13 0.32
CA ALA A 15 16.57 6.07 0.22
C ALA A 15 17.32 6.18 1.55
N MET A 16 16.61 6.27 2.66
CA MET A 16 17.20 6.36 4.00
C MET A 16 17.90 5.05 4.41
N ALA A 17 17.23 3.90 4.20
CA ALA A 17 17.78 2.59 4.58
C ALA A 17 19.03 2.21 3.80
N GLN A 18 19.13 2.60 2.53
CA GLN A 18 20.32 2.34 1.70
C GLN A 18 21.54 3.17 2.11
N HIS A 19 21.35 4.26 2.84
CA HIS A 19 22.41 5.18 3.28
C HIS A 19 22.54 5.24 4.80
N GLU A 20 21.99 4.24 5.50
CA GLU A 20 22.19 4.05 6.91
C GLU A 20 23.39 3.13 7.17
N TYR A 21 24.27 3.58 8.06
CA TYR A 21 25.43 2.84 8.53
C TYR A 21 25.22 2.44 9.98
N GLU A 22 25.49 1.19 10.29
CA GLU A 22 25.43 0.69 11.66
C GLU A 22 26.82 0.30 12.14
N THR A 23 27.13 0.62 13.38
CA THR A 23 28.40 0.29 14.03
C THR A 23 28.13 -0.38 15.36
N GLN A 24 28.66 -1.59 15.53
CA GLN A 24 28.68 -2.28 16.81
C GLN A 24 29.98 -1.98 17.54
N TRP A 25 29.87 -1.42 18.73
CA TRP A 25 31.00 -1.11 19.58
C TRP A 25 31.44 -2.32 20.43
N PRO A 26 32.70 -2.40 20.90
CA PRO A 26 33.18 -3.53 21.72
C PRO A 26 32.39 -3.75 23.02
N ASN A 27 31.72 -2.73 23.52
CA ASN A 27 30.87 -2.79 24.72
C ASN A 27 29.43 -3.31 24.42
N GLY A 28 29.17 -3.76 23.19
CA GLY A 28 27.87 -4.25 22.75
C GLY A 28 26.85 -3.19 22.34
N MET A 29 27.20 -1.91 22.42
CA MET A 29 26.34 -0.82 21.93
C MET A 29 26.31 -0.77 20.42
N TRP A 30 25.18 -0.33 19.87
CA TRP A 30 25.00 -0.04 18.46
C TRP A 30 24.76 1.45 18.24
N THR A 31 25.37 2.00 17.22
CA THR A 31 25.06 3.34 16.71
C THR A 31 24.61 3.25 15.26
N TYR A 32 23.66 4.11 14.90
CA TYR A 32 23.07 4.20 13.57
C TYR A 32 23.22 5.63 13.08
N VAL A 33 23.76 5.79 11.89
CA VAL A 33 23.98 7.10 11.26
C VAL A 33 23.51 7.02 9.82
N VAL A 34 22.66 7.95 9.43
CA VAL A 34 22.22 8.08 8.04
C VAL A 34 22.97 9.21 7.37
N ASP A 35 23.54 8.95 6.20
CA ASP A 35 24.02 10.01 5.31
C ASP A 35 22.83 10.68 4.62
N HIS A 36 22.28 11.69 5.29
CA HIS A 36 21.11 12.41 4.79
C HIS A 36 21.35 13.09 3.44
N HIS A 37 22.58 13.46 3.13
CA HIS A 37 22.90 14.08 1.84
C HIS A 37 22.72 13.07 0.71
N ARG A 38 23.34 11.90 0.83
CA ARG A 38 23.20 10.82 -0.15
C ARG A 38 21.78 10.29 -0.22
N ALA A 39 21.08 10.20 0.91
CA ALA A 39 19.68 9.80 0.91
C ALA A 39 18.79 10.77 0.11
N LYS A 40 19.02 12.08 0.25
CA LYS A 40 18.33 13.12 -0.52
C LYS A 40 18.65 13.03 -2.02
N GLU A 41 19.92 12.86 -2.38
CA GLU A 41 20.34 12.67 -3.76
C GLU A 41 19.70 11.42 -4.38
N ALA A 42 19.71 10.29 -3.65
CA ALA A 42 19.10 9.05 -4.12
C ALA A 42 17.59 9.16 -4.30
N PHE A 43 16.89 9.85 -3.39
CA PHE A 43 15.47 10.10 -3.51
C PHE A 43 15.16 11.01 -4.71
N THR A 44 15.87 12.14 -4.85
CA THR A 44 15.69 13.07 -5.96
C THR A 44 15.92 12.38 -7.30
N LYS A 45 17.00 11.60 -7.41
CA LYS A 45 17.28 10.81 -8.61
C LYS A 45 16.16 9.82 -8.93
N ALA A 46 15.59 9.15 -7.92
CA ALA A 46 14.46 8.25 -8.14
C ALA A 46 13.23 9.00 -8.68
N MET A 47 12.95 10.23 -8.21
CA MET A 47 11.86 11.05 -8.73
C MET A 47 12.12 11.50 -10.19
N GLU A 48 13.36 11.85 -10.51
CA GLU A 48 13.78 12.18 -11.89
C GLU A 48 13.61 10.96 -12.81
N GLU A 49 14.06 9.78 -12.41
CA GLU A 49 13.89 8.54 -13.16
C GLU A 49 12.40 8.20 -13.40
N LEU A 50 11.54 8.45 -12.41
CA LEU A 50 10.09 8.28 -12.57
C LEU A 50 9.52 9.30 -13.59
N ALA A 51 9.94 10.57 -13.49
CA ALA A 51 9.52 11.61 -14.43
C ALA A 51 9.93 11.29 -15.87
N ASP A 52 11.10 10.69 -16.08
CA ASP A 52 11.58 10.27 -17.41
C ASP A 52 10.72 9.13 -18.03
N ILE A 53 10.12 8.27 -17.18
CA ILE A 53 9.24 7.18 -17.65
C ILE A 53 7.90 7.74 -18.16
N ALA A 54 7.37 8.78 -17.52
CA ALA A 54 6.11 9.39 -17.89
C ALA A 54 6.21 10.94 -17.85
N PRO A 55 6.90 11.56 -18.83
CA PRO A 55 7.30 12.97 -18.78
C PRO A 55 6.14 13.96 -18.84
N ASP A 56 4.97 13.54 -19.32
CA ASP A 56 3.78 14.39 -19.43
C ASP A 56 2.90 14.36 -18.14
N HIS A 57 3.40 13.77 -17.03
CA HIS A 57 2.67 13.64 -15.78
C HIS A 57 3.22 14.60 -14.72
N ALA A 58 2.32 15.17 -13.92
CA ALA A 58 2.70 15.85 -12.69
C ALA A 58 2.97 14.81 -11.59
N LEU A 59 4.12 14.91 -10.90
CA LEU A 59 4.39 14.06 -9.76
C LEU A 59 3.65 14.61 -8.53
N VAL A 60 2.86 13.74 -7.89
CA VAL A 60 2.23 14.00 -6.58
C VAL A 60 2.59 12.85 -5.65
N LEU A 61 3.21 13.19 -4.53
CA LEU A 61 3.74 12.24 -3.57
C LEU A 61 2.71 11.98 -2.46
N ALA A 62 2.27 10.74 -2.32
CA ALA A 62 1.28 10.34 -1.34
C ALA A 62 1.92 9.98 0.00
N PHE A 63 1.34 10.49 1.09
CA PHE A 63 1.72 10.16 2.46
C PHE A 63 0.52 9.69 3.26
N GLY A 64 0.75 8.76 4.17
CA GLY A 64 -0.24 8.36 5.17
C GLY A 64 -0.41 9.40 6.28
N SER A 65 -1.53 9.27 6.99
CA SER A 65 -1.82 9.95 8.25
C SER A 65 -1.16 9.24 9.44
N THR A 66 -1.12 9.90 10.58
CA THR A 66 -0.71 9.28 11.85
C THR A 66 -1.77 8.33 12.41
N SER A 67 -3.01 8.49 12.00
CA SER A 67 -4.13 7.59 12.31
C SER A 67 -4.42 6.65 11.13
N ASN A 68 -5.06 5.51 11.41
CA ASN A 68 -5.43 4.53 10.38
C ASN A 68 -6.72 3.81 10.80
N PHE A 69 -7.74 3.89 9.96
CA PHE A 69 -9.04 3.27 10.21
C PHE A 69 -8.96 1.75 10.45
N ARG A 70 -7.94 1.08 9.89
CA ARG A 70 -7.76 -0.37 10.03
C ARG A 70 -7.55 -0.80 11.48
N TYR A 71 -7.03 0.09 12.36
CA TYR A 71 -6.92 -0.22 13.80
C TYR A 71 -8.29 -0.35 14.46
N SER A 72 -9.31 0.38 13.99
CA SER A 72 -10.69 0.23 14.48
C SER A 72 -11.38 -1.01 13.91
N VAL A 73 -11.00 -1.45 12.70
CA VAL A 73 -11.50 -2.66 12.05
C VAL A 73 -10.89 -3.90 12.68
N PHE A 74 -9.57 -3.93 12.86
CA PHE A 74 -8.81 -5.05 13.40
C PHE A 74 -7.68 -4.54 14.30
N PRO A 75 -7.85 -4.54 15.65
CA PRO A 75 -6.89 -3.94 16.58
C PRO A 75 -5.46 -4.50 16.50
N GLN A 76 -5.30 -5.73 15.97
CA GLN A 76 -3.99 -6.37 15.80
C GLN A 76 -3.30 -5.95 14.48
N TYR A 77 -3.95 -5.16 13.62
CA TYR A 77 -3.36 -4.68 12.38
C TYR A 77 -2.00 -4.00 12.64
N LYS A 78 -0.96 -4.42 11.93
CA LYS A 78 0.43 -3.94 12.07
C LYS A 78 1.04 -4.00 13.48
N SER A 79 0.43 -4.72 14.44
CA SER A 79 0.95 -4.85 15.81
C SER A 79 2.33 -5.53 15.88
N ASN A 80 2.67 -6.34 14.88
CA ASN A 80 3.96 -6.99 14.72
C ASN A 80 5.09 -6.02 14.32
N ARG A 81 4.76 -4.83 13.76
CA ARG A 81 5.75 -3.85 13.29
C ARG A 81 6.50 -3.12 14.41
N VAL A 82 6.01 -3.16 15.65
CA VAL A 82 6.66 -2.55 16.83
C VAL A 82 8.11 -3.04 17.02
N LYS A 83 8.45 -4.21 16.50
CA LYS A 83 9.79 -4.80 16.61
C LYS A 83 10.80 -4.28 15.57
N TYR A 84 10.34 -3.59 14.54
CA TYR A 84 11.20 -3.12 13.47
C TYR A 84 11.61 -1.67 13.69
N ARG A 85 12.93 -1.46 13.75
CA ARG A 85 13.50 -0.11 13.80
C ARG A 85 13.37 0.55 12.43
N LYS A 86 12.96 1.80 12.42
CA LYS A 86 13.00 2.65 11.24
C LYS A 86 14.38 3.30 11.12
N PRO A 87 14.85 3.68 9.91
CA PRO A 87 16.06 4.44 9.71
C PRO A 87 16.09 5.70 10.60
N ALA A 88 17.28 6.04 11.10
CA ALA A 88 17.44 7.20 11.96
C ALA A 88 17.13 8.51 11.20
N GLY A 89 16.27 9.37 11.77
CA GLY A 89 15.87 10.63 11.14
C GLY A 89 14.85 10.49 10.00
N LEU A 90 14.19 9.34 9.85
CA LEU A 90 13.21 9.13 8.76
C LEU A 90 12.06 10.16 8.79
N SER A 91 11.61 10.57 9.97
CA SER A 91 10.54 11.57 10.09
C SER A 91 11.00 12.94 9.54
N ASP A 92 12.22 13.36 9.86
CA ASP A 92 12.80 14.62 9.34
C ASP A 92 12.98 14.56 7.82
N PHE A 93 13.32 13.37 7.30
CA PHE A 93 13.42 13.14 5.88
C PHE A 93 12.06 13.27 5.18
N TYR A 94 10.97 12.78 5.78
CA TYR A 94 9.62 12.95 5.26
C TYR A 94 9.16 14.42 5.30
N PHE A 95 9.54 15.20 6.31
CA PHE A 95 9.31 16.64 6.30
C PHE A 95 10.07 17.32 5.14
N TRP A 96 11.35 16.97 4.94
CA TRP A 96 12.10 17.49 3.81
C TRP A 96 11.44 17.13 2.46
N ILE A 97 10.90 15.93 2.27
CA ILE A 97 10.14 15.57 1.05
C ILE A 97 8.94 16.50 0.90
N ARG A 98 8.15 16.70 1.95
CA ARG A 98 6.97 17.57 1.91
C ARG A 98 7.28 19.03 1.59
N ASP A 99 8.45 19.50 1.98
CA ASP A 99 8.90 20.87 1.70
C ASP A 99 9.40 21.06 0.25
N ASN A 100 9.73 19.98 -0.47
CA ASN A 100 10.37 20.06 -1.79
C ASN A 100 9.54 19.50 -2.93
N TRP A 101 8.43 18.79 -2.67
CA TRP A 101 7.53 18.22 -3.70
C TRP A 101 6.07 18.52 -3.39
N ILE A 102 5.24 18.41 -4.42
CA ILE A 102 3.78 18.43 -4.22
C ILE A 102 3.39 17.15 -3.53
N THR A 103 2.72 17.25 -2.40
CA THR A 103 2.30 16.09 -1.60
C THR A 103 0.82 16.10 -1.32
N GLN A 104 0.24 14.91 -1.13
CA GLN A 104 -1.14 14.70 -0.72
C GLN A 104 -1.20 13.73 0.46
N SER A 105 -2.10 14.02 1.40
CA SER A 105 -2.43 13.12 2.51
C SER A 105 -3.89 13.32 2.92
N TYR A 106 -4.50 12.29 3.51
CA TYR A 106 -5.84 12.34 4.05
C TYR A 106 -5.86 11.76 5.47
N GLU A 107 -6.78 12.25 6.31
CA GLU A 107 -6.90 11.79 7.69
C GLU A 107 -7.41 10.34 7.76
N GLY A 108 -6.85 9.56 8.68
CA GLY A 108 -7.31 8.21 8.98
C GLY A 108 -6.93 7.11 7.97
N VAL A 109 -6.05 7.39 7.00
CA VAL A 109 -5.67 6.45 5.94
C VAL A 109 -4.15 6.38 5.74
N GLU A 110 -3.69 5.34 5.07
CA GLU A 110 -2.28 5.14 4.69
C GLU A 110 -1.96 5.80 3.34
N GLY A 111 -0.67 5.96 3.01
CA GLY A 111 -0.23 6.52 1.73
C GLY A 111 -0.75 5.77 0.52
N ASP A 112 -0.84 4.44 0.62
CA ASP A 112 -1.41 3.57 -0.41
C ASP A 112 -2.88 3.88 -0.69
N ASP A 113 -3.66 4.16 0.37
CA ASP A 113 -5.06 4.59 0.25
C ASP A 113 -5.15 5.95 -0.44
N VAL A 114 -4.26 6.89 -0.11
CA VAL A 114 -4.21 8.20 -0.79
C VAL A 114 -4.00 8.04 -2.29
N ILE A 115 -3.12 7.12 -2.70
CA ILE A 115 -2.92 6.79 -4.11
C ILE A 115 -4.21 6.24 -4.72
N GLY A 116 -4.81 5.22 -4.11
CA GLY A 116 -5.97 4.56 -4.69
C GLY A 116 -7.25 5.42 -4.71
N ILE A 117 -7.41 6.35 -3.74
CA ILE A 117 -8.50 7.33 -3.71
C ILE A 117 -8.40 8.29 -4.91
N ASN A 118 -7.18 8.67 -5.30
CA ASN A 118 -6.96 9.73 -6.27
C ASN A 118 -6.63 9.24 -7.67
N ALA A 119 -5.94 8.09 -7.82
CA ALA A 119 -5.50 7.59 -9.12
C ALA A 119 -6.69 7.26 -10.03
N ARG A 120 -6.73 7.90 -11.19
CA ARG A 120 -7.82 7.85 -12.15
C ARG A 120 -7.32 7.30 -13.49
N ALA A 121 -7.56 6.02 -13.73
CA ALA A 121 -7.19 5.38 -15.00
C ALA A 121 -7.82 6.07 -16.22
N ASP A 122 -9.06 6.56 -16.09
CA ASP A 122 -9.80 7.29 -17.13
C ASP A 122 -9.20 8.67 -17.45
N TYR A 123 -8.36 9.22 -16.57
CA TYR A 123 -7.60 10.46 -16.80
C TYR A 123 -6.17 10.21 -17.25
N GLY A 124 -5.77 8.94 -17.36
CA GLY A 124 -4.42 8.54 -17.75
C GLY A 124 -3.40 8.67 -16.61
N ASP A 125 -3.84 8.65 -15.35
CA ASP A 125 -2.93 8.68 -14.20
C ASP A 125 -2.06 7.41 -14.14
N VAL A 126 -0.87 7.58 -13.57
CA VAL A 126 0.12 6.51 -13.39
C VAL A 126 0.44 6.33 -11.91
N ILE A 127 0.59 5.09 -11.46
CA ILE A 127 0.94 4.73 -10.08
C ILE A 127 2.40 4.28 -10.05
N ALA A 128 3.19 4.87 -9.17
CA ALA A 128 4.59 4.53 -8.93
C ALA A 128 4.79 4.10 -7.47
N SER A 129 4.95 2.80 -7.22
CA SER A 129 5.27 2.26 -5.90
C SER A 129 6.26 1.10 -5.99
N LEU A 130 6.94 0.88 -4.88
CA LEU A 130 7.80 -0.29 -4.64
C LEU A 130 7.01 -1.45 -4.04
N ASP A 131 5.80 -1.19 -3.55
CA ASP A 131 4.94 -2.19 -2.94
C ASP A 131 4.05 -2.85 -4.01
N LYS A 132 4.14 -4.19 -4.06
CA LYS A 132 3.31 -5.01 -4.94
C LYS A 132 1.81 -4.93 -4.61
N ASP A 133 1.48 -4.54 -3.37
CA ASP A 133 0.11 -4.52 -2.90
C ASP A 133 -0.71 -3.39 -3.54
N LEU A 134 -0.05 -2.34 -4.08
CA LEU A 134 -0.68 -1.34 -4.93
C LEU A 134 -1.30 -1.93 -6.22
N LYS A 135 -0.93 -3.14 -6.63
CA LYS A 135 -1.57 -3.85 -7.76
C LYS A 135 -3.04 -4.23 -7.49
N THR A 136 -3.52 -4.01 -6.28
CA THR A 136 -4.96 -4.05 -5.96
C THR A 136 -5.72 -2.80 -6.42
N ILE A 137 -5.03 -1.80 -6.97
CA ILE A 137 -5.61 -0.61 -7.61
C ILE A 137 -5.54 -0.80 -9.12
N PRO A 138 -6.65 -0.70 -9.86
CA PRO A 138 -6.64 -0.78 -11.33
C PRO A 138 -6.04 0.48 -11.94
N GLY A 139 -5.42 0.36 -13.11
CA GLY A 139 -4.83 1.44 -13.87
C GLY A 139 -3.39 1.19 -14.27
N VAL A 140 -2.71 2.23 -14.72
CA VAL A 140 -1.34 2.13 -15.22
C VAL A 140 -0.35 2.23 -14.06
N HIS A 141 0.55 1.26 -13.96
CA HIS A 141 1.58 1.20 -12.93
C HIS A 141 2.99 1.21 -13.54
N ILE A 142 3.95 1.75 -12.80
CA ILE A 142 5.37 1.61 -13.15
C ILE A 142 5.89 0.30 -12.54
N GLU A 143 6.39 -0.58 -13.39
CA GLU A 143 7.07 -1.81 -12.97
C GLU A 143 8.35 -2.01 -13.78
N ARG A 144 9.48 -2.23 -13.09
CA ARG A 144 10.81 -2.50 -13.70
C ARG A 144 11.22 -1.47 -14.78
N GLY A 145 10.88 -0.21 -14.55
CA GLY A 145 11.22 0.89 -15.46
C GLY A 145 10.33 0.98 -16.71
N GLY A 146 9.18 0.30 -16.74
CA GLY A 146 8.18 0.38 -17.79
C GLY A 146 6.77 0.54 -17.24
N LEU A 147 5.81 0.77 -18.14
CA LEU A 147 4.40 0.88 -17.80
C LEU A 147 3.70 -0.46 -18.01
N ILE A 148 2.88 -0.85 -17.04
CA ILE A 148 1.97 -1.98 -17.12
C ILE A 148 0.55 -1.49 -16.83
N ASP A 149 -0.44 -2.05 -17.52
CA ASP A 149 -1.85 -1.78 -17.25
C ASP A 149 -2.44 -2.92 -16.44
N ILE A 150 -3.08 -2.60 -15.32
CA ILE A 150 -3.75 -3.53 -14.43
C ILE A 150 -5.26 -3.33 -14.58
N SER A 151 -5.93 -4.32 -15.14
CA SER A 151 -7.38 -4.30 -15.30
C SER A 151 -8.09 -4.35 -13.95
N VAL A 152 -9.35 -3.93 -13.92
CA VAL A 152 -10.21 -4.06 -12.72
C VAL A 152 -10.27 -5.50 -12.23
N TYR A 153 -10.38 -6.47 -13.16
CA TYR A 153 -10.37 -7.89 -12.81
C TYR A 153 -9.08 -8.33 -12.10
N GLU A 154 -7.92 -7.94 -12.63
CA GLU A 154 -6.63 -8.30 -12.04
C GLU A 154 -6.44 -7.66 -10.66
N ALA A 155 -6.84 -6.39 -10.52
CA ALA A 155 -6.79 -5.68 -9.25
C ALA A 155 -7.73 -6.29 -8.19
N ASP A 156 -8.95 -6.67 -8.59
CA ASP A 156 -9.88 -7.35 -7.69
C ASP A 156 -9.39 -8.77 -7.35
N HIS A 157 -8.86 -9.49 -8.31
CA HIS A 157 -8.27 -10.80 -8.06
C HIS A 157 -7.09 -10.70 -7.06
N ALA A 158 -6.21 -9.72 -7.22
CA ALA A 158 -5.11 -9.47 -6.28
C ALA A 158 -5.64 -9.13 -4.88
N PHE A 159 -6.68 -8.30 -4.78
CA PHE A 159 -7.34 -7.99 -3.51
C PHE A 159 -7.91 -9.24 -2.83
N TYR A 160 -8.71 -10.05 -3.52
CA TYR A 160 -9.28 -11.27 -2.94
C TYR A 160 -8.22 -12.34 -2.60
N MET A 161 -7.13 -12.37 -3.36
CA MET A 161 -5.95 -13.18 -2.99
C MET A 161 -5.42 -12.81 -1.61
N GLN A 162 -5.30 -11.52 -1.32
CA GLN A 162 -4.85 -11.03 0.00
C GLN A 162 -5.91 -11.28 1.09
N VAL A 163 -7.19 -11.08 0.81
CA VAL A 163 -8.26 -11.42 1.76
C VAL A 163 -8.16 -12.88 2.21
N LEU A 164 -7.92 -13.79 1.26
CA LEU A 164 -7.80 -15.22 1.53
C LEU A 164 -6.50 -15.61 2.23
N SER A 165 -5.36 -15.11 1.74
CA SER A 165 -4.04 -15.52 2.26
C SER A 165 -3.62 -14.76 3.52
N GLY A 166 -4.23 -13.61 3.79
CA GLY A 166 -3.74 -12.66 4.77
C GLY A 166 -2.43 -11.99 4.34
N ASP A 167 -1.95 -11.09 5.19
CA ASP A 167 -0.63 -10.49 5.08
C ASP A 167 0.09 -10.52 6.44
N ALA A 168 1.21 -11.26 6.49
CA ALA A 168 2.02 -11.38 7.70
C ALA A 168 2.74 -10.06 8.06
N SER A 169 3.05 -9.21 7.08
CA SER A 169 3.69 -7.91 7.30
C SER A 169 2.74 -6.90 7.93
N ASP A 170 1.45 -6.98 7.58
CA ASP A 170 0.38 -6.15 8.11
C ASP A 170 -0.36 -6.81 9.29
N GLY A 171 -0.03 -8.07 9.57
CA GLY A 171 -0.49 -8.76 10.78
C GLY A 171 -1.96 -9.20 10.75
N TYR A 172 -2.61 -9.27 9.59
CA TYR A 172 -3.94 -9.88 9.47
C TYR A 172 -3.84 -11.26 8.81
N PRO A 173 -4.48 -12.29 9.41
CA PRO A 173 -4.15 -13.70 9.11
C PRO A 173 -4.84 -14.28 7.87
N GLY A 174 -5.86 -13.64 7.32
CA GLY A 174 -6.69 -14.23 6.26
C GLY A 174 -7.47 -15.47 6.72
N ALA A 175 -7.76 -16.39 5.79
CA ALA A 175 -8.41 -17.66 6.08
C ALA A 175 -7.39 -18.70 6.54
N PRO A 176 -7.59 -19.35 7.71
CA PRO A 176 -6.62 -20.29 8.29
C PRO A 176 -6.22 -21.42 7.34
N GLY A 177 -4.90 -21.57 7.09
CA GLY A 177 -4.34 -22.58 6.21
C GLY A 177 -4.55 -22.32 4.72
N VAL A 178 -4.91 -21.09 4.35
CA VAL A 178 -4.99 -20.63 2.96
C VAL A 178 -3.79 -19.73 2.69
N GLY A 179 -2.75 -20.27 2.06
CA GLY A 179 -1.64 -19.48 1.52
C GLY A 179 -1.89 -19.10 0.06
N PRO A 180 -0.97 -18.36 -0.58
CA PRO A 180 -1.15 -17.82 -1.94
C PRO A 180 -1.57 -18.86 -2.99
N LYS A 181 -0.95 -20.04 -2.98
CA LYS A 181 -1.29 -21.11 -3.93
C LYS A 181 -2.74 -21.57 -3.78
N ARG A 182 -3.21 -21.78 -2.54
CA ARG A 182 -4.58 -22.21 -2.27
C ARG A 182 -5.57 -21.09 -2.55
N ALA A 183 -5.24 -19.85 -2.29
CA ALA A 183 -6.06 -18.69 -2.63
C ALA A 183 -6.28 -18.62 -4.16
N ALA A 184 -5.21 -18.80 -4.95
CA ALA A 184 -5.32 -18.87 -6.41
C ALA A 184 -6.21 -20.03 -6.89
N ASP A 185 -6.11 -21.22 -6.27
CA ASP A 185 -6.97 -22.35 -6.59
C ASP A 185 -8.46 -22.08 -6.25
N ILE A 186 -8.74 -21.35 -5.17
CA ILE A 186 -10.10 -20.97 -4.77
C ILE A 186 -10.70 -20.01 -5.81
N LEU A 187 -9.92 -19.02 -6.26
CA LEU A 187 -10.40 -17.96 -7.15
C LEU A 187 -10.35 -18.32 -8.65
N LYS A 188 -9.74 -19.44 -9.03
CA LYS A 188 -9.42 -19.77 -10.43
C LYS A 188 -10.60 -19.73 -11.42
N ASN A 189 -11.82 -19.99 -10.95
CA ASN A 189 -13.02 -20.02 -11.76
C ASN A 189 -13.89 -18.76 -11.62
N ALA A 190 -13.61 -17.91 -10.64
CA ALA A 190 -14.33 -16.67 -10.41
C ALA A 190 -13.96 -15.62 -11.48
N LYS A 191 -14.95 -15.03 -12.12
CA LYS A 191 -14.77 -14.06 -13.21
C LYS A 191 -15.24 -12.66 -12.85
N THR A 192 -16.04 -12.54 -11.79
CA THR A 192 -16.56 -11.26 -11.30
C THR A 192 -16.22 -11.08 -9.83
N ALA A 193 -16.34 -9.85 -9.35
CA ALA A 193 -16.11 -9.52 -7.93
C ALA A 193 -17.09 -10.28 -7.01
N GLU A 194 -18.35 -10.46 -7.45
CA GLU A 194 -19.38 -11.22 -6.74
C GLU A 194 -18.98 -12.69 -6.59
N GLU A 195 -18.51 -13.30 -7.68
CA GLU A 195 -18.04 -14.69 -7.67
C GLU A 195 -16.79 -14.85 -6.80
N MET A 196 -15.85 -13.89 -6.84
CA MET A 196 -14.65 -13.89 -5.99
C MET A 196 -15.03 -13.76 -4.51
N TRP A 197 -15.99 -12.87 -4.18
CA TRP A 197 -16.48 -12.74 -2.82
C TRP A 197 -17.19 -13.99 -2.33
N ALA A 198 -18.06 -14.59 -3.15
CA ALA A 198 -18.75 -15.82 -2.81
C ALA A 198 -17.75 -16.97 -2.53
N ALA A 199 -16.75 -17.15 -3.39
CA ALA A 199 -15.71 -18.15 -3.20
C ALA A 199 -14.87 -17.88 -1.93
N THR A 200 -14.61 -16.60 -1.63
CA THR A 200 -13.94 -16.18 -0.40
C THR A 200 -14.77 -16.56 0.83
N LEU A 201 -16.04 -16.22 0.86
CA LEU A 201 -16.94 -16.59 1.97
C LEU A 201 -16.98 -18.10 2.20
N GLU A 202 -17.14 -18.89 1.14
CA GLU A 202 -17.14 -20.35 1.24
C GLU A 202 -15.82 -20.89 1.88
N ALA A 203 -14.69 -20.27 1.54
CA ALA A 203 -13.41 -20.65 2.12
C ALA A 203 -13.32 -20.34 3.63
N TYR A 204 -13.90 -19.23 4.08
CA TYR A 204 -13.98 -18.87 5.50
C TYR A 204 -14.98 -19.78 6.25
N GLU A 205 -16.15 -20.04 5.68
CA GLU A 205 -17.18 -20.92 6.26
C GLU A 205 -16.65 -22.35 6.47
N LYS A 206 -15.88 -22.89 5.52
CA LYS A 206 -15.18 -24.18 5.65
C LYS A 206 -14.20 -24.22 6.82
N LYS A 207 -13.83 -23.06 7.36
CA LYS A 207 -12.99 -22.91 8.56
C LYS A 207 -13.78 -22.50 9.80
N HIS A 208 -15.11 -22.59 9.75
CA HIS A 208 -16.03 -22.19 10.81
C HIS A 208 -15.88 -20.72 11.23
N LEU A 209 -15.50 -19.85 10.26
CA LEU A 209 -15.38 -18.41 10.47
C LEU A 209 -16.60 -17.71 9.84
N SER A 210 -17.03 -16.62 10.49
CA SER A 210 -18.21 -15.89 10.08
C SER A 210 -17.96 -14.98 8.87
N ARG A 211 -19.06 -14.55 8.21
CA ARG A 211 -19.02 -13.52 7.16
C ARG A 211 -18.42 -12.21 7.67
N GLU A 212 -18.72 -11.82 8.91
CA GLU A 212 -18.21 -10.61 9.54
C GLU A 212 -16.69 -10.66 9.67
N TYR A 213 -16.14 -11.83 10.01
CA TYR A 213 -14.69 -12.00 10.10
C TYR A 213 -14.04 -11.92 8.70
N ALA A 214 -14.64 -12.53 7.69
CA ALA A 214 -14.17 -12.39 6.30
C ALA A 214 -14.21 -10.92 5.84
N LEU A 215 -15.29 -10.19 6.18
CA LEU A 215 -15.43 -8.76 5.89
C LEU A 215 -14.37 -7.91 6.65
N GLN A 216 -14.05 -8.27 7.87
CA GLN A 216 -13.00 -7.61 8.64
C GLN A 216 -11.63 -7.78 7.95
N MET A 217 -11.29 -8.98 7.48
CA MET A 217 -10.05 -9.23 6.72
C MET A 217 -10.05 -8.49 5.38
N ALA A 218 -11.20 -8.47 4.69
CA ALA A 218 -11.34 -7.70 3.45
C ALA A 218 -11.08 -6.20 3.66
N ARG A 219 -11.62 -5.62 4.72
CA ARG A 219 -11.37 -4.20 5.07
C ARG A 219 -9.92 -3.91 5.48
N CYS A 220 -9.22 -4.89 6.04
CA CYS A 220 -7.77 -4.75 6.28
C CYS A 220 -6.96 -4.78 4.98
N ALA A 221 -7.30 -5.69 4.06
CA ALA A 221 -6.62 -5.85 2.78
C ALA A 221 -6.96 -4.74 1.77
N ARG A 222 -8.13 -4.08 1.92
CA ARG A 222 -8.57 -3.07 0.97
C ARG A 222 -7.71 -1.83 1.00
N ILE A 223 -6.96 -1.57 -0.07
CA ILE A 223 -6.50 -0.24 -0.39
C ILE A 223 -7.69 0.53 -0.98
N LEU A 224 -8.04 1.66 -0.37
CA LEU A 224 -9.21 2.45 -0.76
C LEU A 224 -9.04 2.94 -2.21
N ARG A 225 -10.14 2.93 -2.96
CA ARG A 225 -10.19 3.41 -4.35
C ARG A 225 -11.06 4.66 -4.46
N ALA A 226 -11.13 5.24 -5.65
CA ALA A 226 -11.98 6.41 -5.93
C ALA A 226 -13.42 6.19 -5.44
N GLY A 227 -13.93 7.15 -4.67
CA GLY A 227 -15.25 7.09 -4.04
C GLY A 227 -15.30 6.37 -2.69
N GLU A 228 -14.18 5.81 -2.20
CA GLU A 228 -14.11 5.15 -0.88
C GLU A 228 -13.54 6.06 0.22
N TYR A 229 -13.56 7.38 -0.01
CA TYR A 229 -13.25 8.40 0.99
C TYR A 229 -14.21 9.58 0.90
N ASP A 230 -14.75 9.98 2.01
CA ASP A 230 -15.64 11.14 2.17
C ASP A 230 -14.77 12.39 2.42
N LEU A 231 -14.54 13.17 1.35
CA LEU A 231 -13.71 14.37 1.40
C LEU A 231 -14.33 15.49 2.25
N ASP A 232 -15.66 15.55 2.34
CA ASP A 232 -16.36 16.60 3.09
C ASP A 232 -16.26 16.36 4.60
N ASN A 233 -16.27 15.11 5.03
CA ASN A 233 -16.18 14.70 6.44
C ASN A 233 -14.81 14.13 6.82
N GLU A 234 -13.83 14.16 5.91
CA GLU A 234 -12.46 13.71 6.10
C GLU A 234 -12.36 12.29 6.72
N ARG A 235 -13.10 11.34 6.16
CA ARG A 235 -13.15 9.97 6.69
C ARG A 235 -13.21 8.89 5.61
N PRO A 236 -12.59 7.72 5.86
CA PRO A 236 -12.72 6.57 4.97
C PRO A 236 -14.15 6.02 4.96
N LEU A 237 -14.61 5.62 3.79
CA LEU A 237 -15.81 4.84 3.59
C LEU A 237 -15.40 3.37 3.53
N LEU A 238 -15.83 2.60 4.55
CA LEU A 238 -15.42 1.20 4.64
C LEU A 238 -15.97 0.39 3.46
N TRP A 239 -15.08 -0.37 2.84
CA TRP A 239 -15.44 -1.25 1.74
C TRP A 239 -16.63 -2.15 2.08
N GLN A 240 -17.56 -2.25 1.13
CA GLN A 240 -18.72 -3.13 1.17
C GLN A 240 -18.57 -4.19 0.09
N PRO A 241 -18.96 -5.44 0.38
CA PRO A 241 -18.94 -6.49 -0.61
C PRO A 241 -19.96 -6.20 -1.74
N PRO A 242 -19.68 -6.67 -2.96
CA PRO A 242 -20.66 -6.63 -4.04
C PRO A 242 -21.91 -7.46 -3.67
N GLU A 243 -23.08 -7.03 -4.16
CA GLU A 243 -24.37 -7.68 -3.93
C GLU A 243 -24.54 -8.97 -4.74
#